data_bdbc64b2bedfd075cb3db05d40853d0a
#
_entry.id   bdbc64b2bedfd075cb3db05d40853d0a
#
_cell.length_a   1.000
_cell.length_b   1.000
_cell.length_c   1.000
_cell.angle_alpha   90.00
_cell.angle_beta   90.00
_cell.angle_gamma   90.00
#
_symmetry.space_group_name_H-M   'P 1'
#
loop_
_entity.id
_entity.type
_entity.pdbx_description
1 polymer ?
#
loop_
_entity_poly.entity_id
_entity_poly.type
_entity_poly.pdbx_seq_one_letter_code
_entity_poly.pdbx_strand_id
1 'polypeptide(L)'
;MTILVTGGAGFIGSNFVLDWLAETHETVVNLDKLTYAGNLQNLATVADNPAHIFVQGDIGDAELITRLLQEHQPRAVLNFAAE
;
A
#
# COMPACT_ATOMS: atom_id res chain seq x y z
N MET A 1 -0.53 14.64 2.86
CA MET A 1 -0.07 13.71 3.90
C MET A 1 0.05 12.31 3.30
N THR A 2 0.56 11.38 4.05
CA THR A 2 0.85 10.04 3.56
C THR A 2 0.32 9.00 4.52
N ILE A 3 -0.23 7.91 4.00
CA ILE A 3 -0.54 6.72 4.80
C ILE A 3 0.23 5.53 4.24
N LEU A 4 0.53 4.57 5.11
CA LEU A 4 1.15 3.31 4.72
C LEU A 4 0.10 2.21 4.81
N VAL A 5 -0.08 1.49 3.71
CA VAL A 5 -1.03 0.37 3.65
C VAL A 5 -0.24 -0.90 3.38
N THR A 6 -0.46 -1.93 4.17
CA THR A 6 0.13 -3.25 3.92
C THR A 6 -0.96 -4.19 3.43
N GLY A 7 -0.62 -5.01 2.43
CA GLY A 7 -1.59 -5.90 1.81
C GLY A 7 -2.57 -5.21 0.88
N GLY A 8 -2.19 -4.05 0.34
CA GLY A 8 -3.07 -3.27 -0.51
C GLY A 8 -3.27 -3.80 -1.92
N ALA A 9 -2.60 -4.91 -2.29
CA ALA A 9 -2.86 -5.57 -3.58
C ALA A 9 -3.87 -6.70 -3.45
N GLY A 10 -4.25 -7.07 -2.24
CA GLY A 10 -5.31 -8.06 -2.01
C GLY A 10 -6.68 -7.48 -2.31
N PHE A 11 -7.71 -8.33 -2.25
CA PHE A 11 -9.06 -7.91 -2.62
C PHE A 11 -9.59 -6.77 -1.75
N ILE A 12 -9.55 -6.95 -0.43
CA ILE A 12 -10.07 -5.93 0.49
C ILE A 12 -9.16 -4.70 0.51
N GLY A 13 -7.84 -4.93 0.58
CA GLY A 13 -6.88 -3.83 0.64
C GLY A 13 -6.90 -2.97 -0.62
N SER A 14 -7.03 -3.59 -1.79
CA SER A 14 -7.07 -2.84 -3.05
C SER A 14 -8.31 -1.94 -3.12
N ASN A 15 -9.46 -2.45 -2.69
CA ASN A 15 -10.66 -1.63 -2.64
C ASN A 15 -10.47 -0.40 -1.74
N PHE A 16 -9.83 -0.59 -0.59
CA PHE A 16 -9.53 0.52 0.29
C PHE A 16 -8.61 1.54 -0.40
N VAL A 17 -7.55 1.06 -1.05
CA VAL A 17 -6.58 1.95 -1.71
C VAL A 17 -7.28 2.75 -2.82
N LEU A 18 -8.10 2.10 -3.63
CA LEU A 18 -8.82 2.77 -4.70
C LEU A 18 -9.75 3.86 -4.16
N ASP A 19 -10.51 3.53 -3.12
CA ASP A 19 -11.44 4.48 -2.52
C ASP A 19 -10.69 5.65 -1.88
N TRP A 20 -9.60 5.36 -1.18
CA TRP A 20 -8.83 6.40 -0.50
C TRP A 20 -8.22 7.38 -1.49
N LEU A 21 -7.65 6.88 -2.59
CA LEU A 21 -7.07 7.73 -3.62
C LEU A 21 -8.13 8.54 -4.35
N ALA A 22 -9.34 8.01 -4.48
CA ALA A 22 -10.43 8.73 -5.12
C ALA A 22 -11.01 9.83 -4.25
N GLU A 23 -11.04 9.62 -2.93
CA GLU A 23 -11.71 10.51 -2.00
C GLU A 23 -10.78 11.52 -1.33
N THR A 24 -9.48 11.26 -1.32
CA THR A 24 -8.52 12.13 -0.64
C THR A 24 -7.39 12.50 -1.58
N HIS A 25 -6.59 13.49 -1.17
CA HIS A 25 -5.37 13.86 -1.88
C HIS A 25 -4.12 13.32 -1.20
N GLU A 26 -4.29 12.37 -0.29
CA GLU A 26 -3.16 11.80 0.43
C GLU A 26 -2.41 10.80 -0.43
N THR A 27 -1.10 10.73 -0.24
CA THR A 27 -0.27 9.70 -0.85
C THR A 27 -0.44 8.39 -0.11
N VAL A 28 -0.57 7.30 -0.85
CA VAL A 28 -0.66 5.95 -0.30
C VAL A 28 0.61 5.20 -0.66
N VAL A 29 1.38 4.81 0.34
CA VAL A 29 2.50 3.88 0.18
C VAL A 29 1.93 2.50 0.42
N ASN A 30 1.89 1.68 -0.61
CA ASN A 30 1.23 0.38 -0.59
C ASN A 30 2.29 -0.72 -0.61
N LEU A 31 2.47 -1.39 0.52
CA LEU A 31 3.43 -2.48 0.66
C LEU A 31 2.71 -3.80 0.54
N ASP A 32 3.10 -4.64 -0.42
CA ASP A 32 2.50 -5.95 -0.60
C ASP A 32 3.54 -6.94 -1.07
N LYS A 33 3.48 -8.13 -0.54
CA LYS A 33 4.40 -9.20 -0.90
C LYS A 33 4.08 -9.82 -2.26
N LEU A 34 2.86 -9.62 -2.75
CA LEU A 34 2.39 -10.19 -4.02
C LEU A 34 2.47 -11.72 -4.03
N THR A 35 2.02 -12.33 -2.95
CA THR A 35 1.85 -13.77 -2.93
C THR A 35 0.57 -14.14 -3.67
N TYR A 36 0.18 -15.40 -3.58
CA TYR A 36 -1.01 -15.88 -4.29
C TYR A 36 -2.28 -15.07 -4.00
N ALA A 37 -2.34 -14.38 -2.87
CA ALA A 37 -3.49 -13.56 -2.51
C ALA A 37 -3.43 -12.15 -3.08
N GLY A 38 -2.26 -11.71 -3.55
CA GLY A 38 -2.08 -10.37 -4.08
C GLY A 38 -2.12 -10.36 -5.60
N ASN A 39 -2.64 -9.30 -6.18
CA ASN A 39 -2.74 -9.17 -7.62
C ASN A 39 -2.68 -7.70 -8.01
N LEU A 40 -1.62 -7.32 -8.74
CA LEU A 40 -1.47 -5.95 -9.23
C LEU A 40 -2.60 -5.51 -10.15
N GLN A 41 -3.32 -6.45 -10.78
CA GLN A 41 -4.46 -6.10 -11.61
C GLN A 41 -5.55 -5.40 -10.82
N ASN A 42 -5.65 -5.69 -9.53
CA ASN A 42 -6.62 -5.01 -8.66
C ASN A 42 -6.33 -3.51 -8.55
N LEU A 43 -5.11 -3.10 -8.86
CA LEU A 43 -4.67 -1.72 -8.75
C LEU A 43 -4.39 -1.07 -10.10
N ALA A 44 -4.82 -1.71 -11.19
CA ALA A 44 -4.49 -1.25 -12.54
C ALA A 44 -4.97 0.17 -12.81
N THR A 45 -6.11 0.56 -12.26
CA THR A 45 -6.68 1.89 -12.50
C THR A 45 -5.88 3.01 -11.83
N VAL A 46 -5.04 2.68 -10.85
CA VAL A 46 -4.21 3.66 -10.15
C VAL A 46 -2.72 3.45 -10.38
N ALA A 47 -2.36 2.57 -11.31
CA ALA A 47 -0.95 2.27 -11.58
C ALA A 47 -0.15 3.52 -11.97
N ASP A 48 -0.77 4.45 -12.68
CA ASP A 48 -0.13 5.68 -13.11
C ASP A 48 -0.42 6.87 -12.19
N ASN A 49 -1.13 6.65 -11.08
CA ASN A 49 -1.44 7.74 -10.17
C ASN A 49 -0.20 8.06 -9.32
N PRO A 50 0.33 9.30 -9.40
CA PRO A 50 1.53 9.65 -8.64
C PRO A 50 1.35 9.60 -7.12
N ALA A 51 0.10 9.62 -6.64
CA ALA A 51 -0.17 9.47 -5.22
C ALA A 51 -0.16 8.02 -4.74
N HIS A 52 -0.05 7.06 -5.66
CA HIS A 52 0.04 5.62 -5.32
C HIS A 52 1.47 5.16 -5.50
N ILE A 53 2.14 4.85 -4.40
CA ILE A 53 3.51 4.35 -4.41
C ILE A 53 3.46 2.88 -4.02
N PHE A 54 3.74 2.01 -4.98
CA PHE A 54 3.73 0.57 -4.72
C PHE A 54 5.12 0.07 -4.36
N VAL A 55 5.21 -0.69 -3.28
CA VAL A 55 6.46 -1.32 -2.84
C VAL A 55 6.20 -2.81 -2.68
N GLN A 56 6.95 -3.63 -3.42
CA GLN A 56 6.86 -5.07 -3.25
C GLN A 56 7.81 -5.49 -2.14
N GLY A 57 7.28 -6.11 -1.10
CA GLY A 57 8.09 -6.56 0.00
C GLY A 57 7.26 -7.24 1.07
N ASP A 58 7.94 -7.80 2.06
CA ASP A 58 7.33 -8.54 3.15
C ASP A 58 7.15 -7.64 4.36
N ILE A 59 5.95 -7.63 4.94
CA ILE A 59 5.70 -6.88 6.17
C ILE A 59 6.61 -7.34 7.32
N GLY A 60 7.12 -8.58 7.24
CA GLY A 60 8.07 -9.09 8.21
C GLY A 60 9.50 -8.56 8.05
N ASP A 61 9.77 -7.82 6.98
CA ASP A 61 11.09 -7.23 6.75
C ASP A 61 11.21 -5.93 7.54
N ALA A 62 11.79 -6.02 8.74
CA ALA A 62 11.88 -4.89 9.64
C ALA A 62 12.71 -3.74 9.08
N GLU A 63 13.76 -4.05 8.31
CA GLU A 63 14.58 -3.00 7.70
C GLU A 63 13.79 -2.22 6.64
N LEU A 64 13.03 -2.93 5.83
CA LEU A 64 12.19 -2.30 4.81
C LEU A 64 11.12 -1.42 5.46
N ILE A 65 10.44 -1.93 6.47
CA ILE A 65 9.41 -1.18 7.18
C ILE A 65 10.00 0.08 7.80
N THR A 66 11.15 -0.06 8.48
CA THR A 66 11.80 1.09 9.10
C THR A 66 12.14 2.16 8.05
N ARG A 67 12.68 1.73 6.91
CA ARG A 67 13.03 2.66 5.84
C ARG A 67 11.79 3.38 5.29
N LEU A 68 10.70 2.65 5.07
CA LEU A 68 9.47 3.27 4.57
C LEU A 68 8.90 4.27 5.56
N LEU A 69 8.95 3.96 6.85
CA LEU A 69 8.50 4.89 7.88
C LEU A 69 9.35 6.16 7.91
N GLN A 70 10.67 6.02 7.72
CA GLN A 70 11.57 7.16 7.72
C GLN A 70 11.44 8.02 6.46
N GLU A 71 11.31 7.38 5.30
CA GLU A 71 11.25 8.09 4.03
C GLU A 71 9.92 8.81 3.83
N HIS A 72 8.82 8.18 4.22
CA HIS A 72 7.49 8.68 3.90
C HIS A 72 6.78 9.30 5.08
N GLN A 73 7.21 9.01 6.30
CA GLN A 73 6.64 9.56 7.53
C GLN A 73 5.11 9.51 7.52
N PRO A 74 4.52 8.30 7.33
CA PRO A 74 3.07 8.20 7.23
C PRO A 74 2.39 8.58 8.54
N ARG A 75 1.25 9.23 8.44
CA ARG A 75 0.47 9.61 9.62
C ARG A 75 -0.33 8.43 10.18
N ALA A 76 -0.48 7.36 9.40
CA ALA A 76 -1.22 6.17 9.83
C ALA A 76 -0.72 4.96 9.07
N VAL A 77 -0.86 3.80 9.69
CA VAL A 77 -0.53 2.50 9.07
C VAL A 77 -1.77 1.63 9.13
N LEU A 78 -2.19 1.13 7.97
CA LEU A 78 -3.35 0.24 7.88
C LEU A 78 -2.88 -1.11 7.34
N ASN A 79 -3.18 -2.16 8.08
CA ASN A 79 -2.69 -3.50 7.78
C ASN A 79 -3.82 -4.38 7.25
N PHE A 80 -3.79 -4.66 5.96
CA PHE A 80 -4.70 -5.61 5.32
C PHE A 80 -4.00 -6.92 4.95
N ALA A 81 -2.71 -7.04 5.25
CA ALA A 81 -1.96 -8.26 4.95
C ALA A 81 -2.50 -9.41 5.78
N ALA A 82 -2.86 -10.50 5.10
CA ALA A 82 -3.32 -11.71 5.77
C ALA A 82 -2.12 -12.56 6.18
N GLU A 83 -2.23 -13.15 7.34
CA GLU A 83 -1.21 -14.09 7.82
C GLU A 83 -1.51 -15.51 7.32
#